data_7896f2a8b5c0bd75d6b7cda43c21395c
#
_entry.id   7896f2a8b5c0bd75d6b7cda43c21395c
#
_cell.length_a   1.000
_cell.length_b   1.000
_cell.length_c   1.000
_cell.angle_alpha   90.00
_cell.angle_beta   90.00
_cell.angle_gamma   90.00
#
_symmetry.space_group_name_H-M   'P 1'
#
loop_
_entity.id
_entity.type
_entity.pdbx_description
1 polymer ?
#
loop_
_entity_poly.entity_id
_entity_poly.type
_entity_poly.pdbx_seq_one_letter_code
_entity_poly.pdbx_strand_id
1 'polypeptide(L)'
;MLITVSCQKTNDQLIRNANADIDIYYGIADDFVSNVPVYYNYLSDYEKKRANNFKFETDRNCYISLHALLRVELSGILKTTPASLVIEKTEAGKPFVPGVNMPISISRSRNLFAFVIGRGRQIIGIDIEKMKFEADFPGIVKNYFSVKEQQLIFSTDDTDDQIRNFLEIWTRKEALLKAIGIGLSVSLDKIQLIDGENYIEIENMKIKSDKFKILSIIKGMSLLSVASSEGFNPKFKNFSILSSK
;
A
#
# COMPACT_ATOMS: atom_id res chain seq x y z
N MET A 1 -20.43 -9.80 -3.52
CA MET A 1 -19.79 -9.74 -2.19
C MET A 1 -20.18 -8.40 -1.58
N LEU A 2 -20.88 -8.42 -0.45
CA LEU A 2 -21.25 -7.21 0.28
C LEU A 2 -20.16 -6.87 1.28
N ILE A 3 -19.73 -5.60 1.31
CA ILE A 3 -18.88 -5.05 2.35
C ILE A 3 -19.69 -4.02 3.11
N THR A 4 -19.85 -4.21 4.41
CA THR A 4 -20.46 -3.22 5.29
C THR A 4 -19.35 -2.55 6.09
N VAL A 5 -19.34 -1.23 6.09
CA VAL A 5 -18.38 -0.43 6.86
C VAL A 5 -19.12 0.42 7.86
N SER A 6 -18.76 0.33 9.12
CA SER A 6 -19.22 1.23 10.16
C SER A 6 -18.03 1.99 10.75
N CYS A 7 -18.19 3.30 10.93
CA CYS A 7 -17.14 4.19 11.42
C CYS A 7 -17.50 4.71 12.81
N GLN A 8 -16.59 4.62 13.76
CA GLN A 8 -16.71 5.27 15.05
C GLN A 8 -15.57 6.28 15.23
N LYS A 9 -15.92 7.53 15.54
CA LYS A 9 -14.93 8.52 15.99
C LYS A 9 -14.60 8.19 17.44
N THR A 10 -13.40 7.69 17.69
CA THR A 10 -12.92 7.41 19.06
C THR A 10 -12.10 8.58 19.58
N ASN A 11 -12.36 8.96 20.85
CA ASN A 11 -11.51 9.87 21.63
C ASN A 11 -10.13 9.22 21.84
N ASP A 12 -9.07 10.00 21.64
CA ASP A 12 -7.65 9.61 21.63
C ASP A 12 -7.08 9.01 22.94
N GLN A 13 -7.87 8.72 23.96
CA GLN A 13 -7.37 8.38 25.30
C GLN A 13 -7.35 6.89 25.66
N LEU A 14 -7.80 5.95 24.82
CA LEU A 14 -7.96 4.53 25.21
C LEU A 14 -7.07 3.53 24.48
N ILE A 15 -6.09 3.93 23.68
CA ILE A 15 -5.24 2.99 22.94
C ILE A 15 -3.85 2.88 23.57
N ARG A 16 -3.76 2.22 24.71
CA ARG A 16 -2.50 1.75 25.31
C ARG A 16 -2.47 0.25 25.47
N ASN A 17 -2.74 -0.54 24.43
CA ASN A 17 -2.40 -1.98 24.46
C ASN A 17 -2.22 -2.53 23.04
N ALA A 18 -1.04 -3.10 22.81
CA ALA A 18 -0.66 -3.92 21.67
C ALA A 18 -0.70 -3.25 20.29
N ASN A 19 -0.09 -2.09 20.12
CA ASN A 19 0.23 -1.58 18.79
C ASN A 19 1.45 -2.32 18.26
N ALA A 20 1.24 -3.27 17.35
CA ALA A 20 2.34 -3.89 16.66
C ALA A 20 3.02 -2.87 15.74
N ASP A 21 4.35 -2.80 15.81
CA ASP A 21 5.13 -1.95 14.92
C ASP A 21 5.00 -2.43 13.47
N ILE A 22 4.78 -1.50 12.55
CA ILE A 22 4.88 -1.75 11.12
C ILE A 22 5.98 -0.86 10.53
N ASP A 23 6.83 -1.46 9.72
CA ASP A 23 7.89 -0.74 9.03
C ASP A 23 7.38 -0.30 7.64
N ILE A 24 7.34 1.01 7.40
CA ILE A 24 6.87 1.63 6.17
C ILE A 24 8.06 2.19 5.42
N TYR A 25 8.18 1.79 4.16
CA TYR A 25 9.21 2.26 3.23
C TYR A 25 8.53 2.90 2.01
N TYR A 26 9.06 4.01 1.56
CA TYR A 26 8.62 4.65 0.33
C TYR A 26 9.80 5.36 -0.34
N GLY A 27 9.74 5.48 -1.66
CA GLY A 27 10.80 6.11 -2.43
C GLY A 27 10.36 6.60 -3.80
N ILE A 28 11.21 7.40 -4.39
CA ILE A 28 11.12 7.86 -5.78
C ILE A 28 12.15 7.06 -6.56
N ALA A 29 11.74 6.35 -7.60
CA ALA A 29 12.62 5.47 -8.36
C ALA A 29 13.81 6.20 -9.00
N ASP A 30 13.63 7.48 -9.31
CA ASP A 30 14.67 8.33 -9.91
C ASP A 30 15.87 8.49 -8.97
N ASP A 31 15.67 8.42 -7.65
CA ASP A 31 16.75 8.50 -6.65
C ASP A 31 17.64 7.24 -6.63
N PHE A 32 17.18 6.16 -7.27
CA PHE A 32 17.84 4.85 -7.27
C PHE A 32 18.34 4.39 -8.64
N VAL A 33 18.30 5.23 -9.66
CA VAL A 33 18.65 4.86 -11.04
C VAL A 33 20.08 4.31 -11.13
N SER A 34 21.04 4.91 -10.43
CA SER A 34 22.44 4.44 -10.37
C SER A 34 22.59 3.05 -9.75
N ASN A 35 21.62 2.63 -8.93
CA ASN A 35 21.65 1.35 -8.24
C ASN A 35 20.92 0.24 -9.04
N VAL A 36 20.15 0.58 -10.06
CA VAL A 36 19.35 -0.36 -10.86
C VAL A 36 20.18 -1.57 -11.37
N PRO A 37 21.41 -1.42 -11.88
CA PRO A 37 22.20 -2.58 -12.33
C PRO A 37 22.50 -3.56 -11.19
N VAL A 38 22.77 -3.07 -9.98
CA VAL A 38 23.00 -3.91 -8.80
C VAL A 38 21.71 -4.52 -8.32
N TYR A 39 20.65 -3.71 -8.23
CA TYR A 39 19.30 -4.14 -7.79
C TYR A 39 18.72 -5.23 -8.69
N TYR A 40 18.98 -5.19 -9.99
CA TYR A 40 18.54 -6.22 -10.92
C TYR A 40 19.07 -7.61 -10.56
N ASN A 41 20.28 -7.71 -9.97
CA ASN A 41 20.88 -8.98 -9.55
C ASN A 41 20.20 -9.56 -8.29
N TYR A 42 19.47 -8.76 -7.52
CA TYR A 42 18.73 -9.23 -6.35
C TYR A 42 17.38 -9.86 -6.70
N LEU A 43 16.88 -9.60 -7.91
CA LEU A 43 15.58 -10.09 -8.37
C LEU A 43 15.62 -11.59 -8.66
N SER A 44 14.50 -12.26 -8.43
CA SER A 44 14.26 -13.62 -8.93
C SER A 44 14.15 -13.64 -10.46
N ASP A 45 14.28 -14.80 -11.08
CA ASP A 45 14.14 -14.95 -12.53
C ASP A 45 12.75 -14.53 -13.03
N TYR A 46 11.70 -14.80 -12.26
CA TYR A 46 10.36 -14.31 -12.54
C TYR A 46 10.28 -12.78 -12.56
N GLU A 47 10.87 -12.13 -11.55
CA GLU A 47 10.89 -10.66 -11.45
C GLU A 47 11.76 -10.03 -12.55
N LYS A 48 12.90 -10.63 -12.89
CA LYS A 48 13.74 -10.20 -14.03
C LYS A 48 12.98 -10.26 -15.32
N LYS A 49 12.31 -11.39 -15.60
CA LYS A 49 11.45 -11.54 -16.79
C LYS A 49 10.36 -10.47 -16.82
N ARG A 50 9.71 -10.21 -15.69
CA ARG A 50 8.67 -9.16 -15.61
C ARG A 50 9.27 -7.76 -15.81
N ALA A 51 10.42 -7.45 -15.22
CA ALA A 51 11.13 -6.17 -15.38
C ALA A 51 11.46 -5.91 -16.86
N ASN A 52 11.89 -6.93 -17.59
CA ASN A 52 12.26 -6.81 -19.00
C ASN A 52 11.06 -6.61 -19.95
N ASN A 53 9.84 -6.88 -19.49
CA ASN A 53 8.60 -6.68 -20.26
C ASN A 53 8.02 -5.26 -20.13
N PHE A 54 8.58 -4.38 -19.32
CA PHE A 54 8.13 -3.00 -19.25
C PHE A 54 8.53 -2.22 -20.51
N LYS A 55 7.58 -1.48 -21.07
CA LYS A 55 7.79 -0.63 -22.24
C LYS A 55 8.60 0.61 -21.91
N PHE A 56 8.35 1.21 -20.72
CA PHE A 56 8.98 2.46 -20.31
C PHE A 56 10.04 2.18 -19.24
N GLU A 57 11.21 2.81 -19.41
CA GLU A 57 12.34 2.64 -18.52
C GLU A 57 12.02 3.11 -17.09
N THR A 58 11.26 4.19 -16.93
CA THR A 58 10.82 4.69 -15.63
C THR A 58 10.01 3.66 -14.86
N ASP A 59 9.06 2.98 -15.51
CA ASP A 59 8.26 1.92 -14.90
C ASP A 59 9.11 0.70 -14.56
N ARG A 60 10.04 0.34 -15.45
CA ARG A 60 11.00 -0.73 -15.24
C ARG A 60 11.88 -0.45 -14.01
N ASN A 61 12.47 0.74 -13.93
CA ASN A 61 13.33 1.14 -12.83
C ASN A 61 12.57 1.21 -11.50
N CYS A 62 11.34 1.71 -11.52
CA CYS A 62 10.46 1.70 -10.35
C CYS A 62 10.16 0.26 -9.88
N TYR A 63 9.87 -0.64 -10.80
CA TYR A 63 9.63 -2.05 -10.48
C TYR A 63 10.88 -2.71 -9.88
N ILE A 64 12.05 -2.52 -10.51
CA ILE A 64 13.33 -3.08 -10.03
C ILE A 64 13.66 -2.55 -8.64
N SER A 65 13.59 -1.23 -8.43
CA SER A 65 13.92 -0.60 -7.14
C SER A 65 12.99 -1.09 -6.03
N LEU A 66 11.67 -1.12 -6.27
CA LEU A 66 10.70 -1.63 -5.30
C LEU A 66 11.03 -3.07 -4.87
N HIS A 67 11.15 -3.98 -5.85
CA HIS A 67 11.33 -5.40 -5.55
C HIS A 67 12.70 -5.71 -4.95
N ALA A 68 13.75 -5.04 -5.43
CA ALA A 68 15.10 -5.21 -4.87
C ALA A 68 15.20 -4.71 -3.43
N LEU A 69 14.69 -3.52 -3.14
CA LEU A 69 14.72 -2.95 -1.79
C LEU A 69 13.84 -3.76 -0.83
N LEU A 70 12.66 -4.22 -1.26
CA LEU A 70 11.87 -5.16 -0.46
C LEU A 70 12.67 -6.43 -0.12
N ARG A 71 13.38 -7.01 -1.07
CA ARG A 71 14.24 -8.17 -0.86
C ARG A 71 15.38 -7.88 0.11
N VAL A 72 16.02 -6.72 0.00
CA VAL A 72 17.09 -6.27 0.90
C VAL A 72 16.58 -6.22 2.34
N GLU A 73 15.46 -5.54 2.58
CA GLU A 73 14.89 -5.38 3.92
C GLU A 73 14.45 -6.73 4.52
N LEU A 74 13.73 -7.54 3.74
CA LEU A 74 13.30 -8.87 4.17
C LEU A 74 14.50 -9.79 4.43
N SER A 75 15.52 -9.77 3.58
CA SER A 75 16.71 -10.61 3.75
C SER A 75 17.50 -10.26 5.01
N GLY A 76 17.57 -8.97 5.35
CA GLY A 76 18.15 -8.50 6.60
C GLY A 76 17.42 -9.03 7.83
N ILE A 77 16.08 -9.01 7.81
CA ILE A 77 15.24 -9.55 8.88
C ILE A 77 15.37 -11.08 8.99
N LEU A 78 15.37 -11.78 7.86
CA LEU A 78 15.36 -13.26 7.78
C LEU A 78 16.78 -13.87 7.77
N LYS A 79 17.81 -13.02 7.83
CA LYS A 79 19.23 -13.43 7.82
C LYS A 79 19.58 -14.33 6.63
N THR A 80 19.17 -13.92 5.45
CA THR A 80 19.44 -14.57 4.17
C THR A 80 20.00 -13.57 3.16
N THR A 81 20.14 -13.95 1.88
CA THR A 81 20.57 -13.02 0.82
C THR A 81 19.36 -12.55 0.01
N PRO A 82 19.36 -11.33 -0.55
CA PRO A 82 18.25 -10.83 -1.36
C PRO A 82 17.88 -11.75 -2.52
N ALA A 83 18.89 -12.30 -3.22
CA ALA A 83 18.67 -13.14 -4.39
C ALA A 83 18.12 -14.53 -4.05
N SER A 84 18.46 -15.10 -2.87
CA SER A 84 18.00 -16.42 -2.44
C SER A 84 16.60 -16.40 -1.78
N LEU A 85 16.07 -15.21 -1.48
CA LEU A 85 14.78 -15.09 -0.83
C LEU A 85 13.65 -15.52 -1.77
N VAL A 86 12.79 -16.43 -1.30
CA VAL A 86 11.60 -16.85 -2.02
C VAL A 86 10.44 -15.96 -1.61
N ILE A 87 9.91 -15.19 -2.55
CA ILE A 87 8.67 -14.40 -2.39
C ILE A 87 7.65 -14.94 -3.37
N GLU A 88 6.55 -15.43 -2.84
CA GLU A 88 5.40 -15.91 -3.61
C GLU A 88 4.27 -14.88 -3.60
N LYS A 89 3.24 -15.13 -4.40
CA LYS A 89 2.03 -14.30 -4.44
C LYS A 89 0.80 -15.17 -4.25
N THR A 90 -0.17 -14.62 -3.50
CA THR A 90 -1.51 -15.20 -3.46
C THR A 90 -2.18 -15.09 -4.84
N GLU A 91 -3.32 -15.75 -5.04
CA GLU A 91 -4.14 -15.62 -6.26
C GLU A 91 -4.50 -14.14 -6.55
N ALA A 92 -4.74 -13.33 -5.51
CA ALA A 92 -4.99 -11.90 -5.62
C ALA A 92 -3.72 -11.06 -5.83
N GLY A 93 -2.54 -11.69 -5.95
CA GLY A 93 -1.27 -11.01 -6.23
C GLY A 93 -0.55 -10.42 -5.02
N LYS A 94 -1.04 -10.65 -3.78
CA LYS A 94 -0.40 -10.18 -2.55
C LYS A 94 0.89 -10.96 -2.28
N PRO A 95 2.05 -10.29 -2.06
CA PRO A 95 3.31 -10.98 -1.79
C PRO A 95 3.34 -11.58 -0.38
N PHE A 96 3.99 -12.72 -0.23
CA PHE A 96 4.29 -13.37 1.04
C PHE A 96 5.58 -14.20 0.96
N VAL A 97 6.19 -14.48 2.10
CA VAL A 97 7.34 -15.40 2.23
C VAL A 97 6.82 -16.71 2.80
N PRO A 98 6.95 -17.85 2.09
CA PRO A 98 6.48 -19.14 2.58
C PRO A 98 7.07 -19.52 3.95
N GLY A 99 6.21 -19.99 4.85
CA GLY A 99 6.62 -20.40 6.20
C GLY A 99 6.92 -19.25 7.17
N VAL A 100 6.80 -17.98 6.74
CA VAL A 100 7.09 -16.81 7.57
C VAL A 100 5.80 -16.04 7.85
N ASN A 101 5.51 -15.82 9.13
CA ASN A 101 4.36 -15.03 9.55
C ASN A 101 4.72 -13.53 9.60
N MET A 102 4.90 -12.95 8.43
CA MET A 102 5.28 -11.55 8.22
C MET A 102 4.46 -10.98 7.06
N PRO A 103 3.38 -10.27 7.35
CA PRO A 103 2.55 -9.70 6.29
C PRO A 103 3.29 -8.58 5.55
N ILE A 104 3.12 -8.59 4.23
CA ILE A 104 3.76 -7.65 3.31
C ILE A 104 2.68 -7.06 2.41
N SER A 105 2.79 -5.78 2.10
CA SER A 105 2.02 -5.15 1.03
C SER A 105 2.89 -4.17 0.27
N ILE A 106 2.66 -4.06 -1.03
CA ILE A 106 3.42 -3.19 -1.94
C ILE A 106 2.48 -2.32 -2.76
N SER A 107 2.93 -1.12 -3.10
CA SER A 107 2.27 -0.25 -4.06
C SER A 107 3.28 0.52 -4.90
N ARG A 108 2.88 0.90 -6.09
CA ARG A 108 3.62 1.81 -6.95
C ARG A 108 2.68 2.64 -7.82
N SER A 109 3.05 3.89 -8.03
CA SER A 109 2.35 4.81 -8.91
C SER A 109 3.37 5.65 -9.67
N ARG A 110 3.44 5.49 -11.00
CA ARG A 110 4.47 6.13 -11.84
C ARG A 110 5.89 5.79 -11.36
N ASN A 111 6.67 6.80 -10.96
CA ASN A 111 8.01 6.64 -10.39
C ASN A 111 8.03 6.54 -8.86
N LEU A 112 6.86 6.50 -8.21
CA LEU A 112 6.74 6.31 -6.76
C LEU A 112 6.57 4.83 -6.43
N PHE A 113 7.15 4.41 -5.32
CA PHE A 113 6.88 3.10 -4.76
C PHE A 113 6.81 3.14 -3.23
N ALA A 114 6.06 2.21 -2.67
CA ALA A 114 5.99 2.01 -1.23
C ALA A 114 5.79 0.52 -0.93
N PHE A 115 6.29 0.10 0.23
CA PHE A 115 5.93 -1.19 0.81
C PHE A 115 5.87 -1.10 2.34
N VAL A 116 5.14 -2.01 2.91
CA VAL A 116 5.00 -2.16 4.36
C VAL A 116 5.31 -3.59 4.75
N ILE A 117 6.04 -3.73 5.85
CA ILE A 117 6.37 -5.01 6.50
C ILE A 117 5.77 -4.97 7.90
N GLY A 118 4.82 -5.87 8.17
CA GLY A 118 4.19 -6.03 9.46
C GLY A 118 4.82 -7.14 10.29
N ARG A 119 4.24 -7.38 11.47
CA ARG A 119 4.66 -8.42 12.41
C ARG A 119 3.48 -9.32 12.75
N GLY A 120 3.76 -10.61 12.92
CA GLY A 120 2.74 -11.56 13.37
C GLY A 120 1.58 -11.73 12.38
N ARG A 121 0.35 -11.80 12.90
CA ARG A 121 -0.85 -12.14 12.11
C ARG A 121 -1.63 -10.94 11.59
N GLN A 122 -1.04 -9.75 11.59
CA GLN A 122 -1.69 -8.55 11.08
C GLN A 122 -2.13 -8.71 9.61
N ILE A 123 -3.30 -8.18 9.29
CA ILE A 123 -3.74 -8.00 7.90
C ILE A 123 -3.39 -6.56 7.53
N ILE A 124 -2.43 -6.36 6.62
CA ILE A 124 -1.94 -5.02 6.26
C ILE A 124 -2.00 -4.77 4.76
N GLY A 125 -2.22 -3.52 4.41
CA GLY A 125 -2.16 -3.03 3.03
C GLY A 125 -1.62 -1.62 2.96
N ILE A 126 -0.99 -1.28 1.85
CA ILE A 126 -0.45 0.04 1.57
C ILE A 126 -0.82 0.45 0.15
N ASP A 127 -1.14 1.74 0.00
CA ASP A 127 -1.25 2.36 -1.32
C ASP A 127 -0.52 3.70 -1.34
N ILE A 128 0.05 4.06 -2.50
CA ILE A 128 0.74 5.33 -2.74
C ILE A 128 0.34 5.89 -4.09
N GLU A 129 0.03 7.19 -4.11
CA GLU A 129 -0.28 7.91 -5.33
C GLU A 129 0.45 9.26 -5.38
N LYS A 130 0.76 9.71 -6.60
CA LYS A 130 1.31 11.04 -6.84
C LYS A 130 0.18 12.07 -6.80
N MET A 131 0.38 13.16 -6.06
CA MET A 131 -0.59 14.27 -5.94
C MET A 131 -0.70 15.13 -7.21
N LYS A 132 -0.36 14.57 -8.36
CA LYS A 132 -0.60 15.15 -9.69
C LYS A 132 -1.33 14.10 -10.51
N PHE A 133 -2.62 14.30 -10.68
CA PHE A 133 -3.47 13.38 -11.41
C PHE A 133 -3.82 13.97 -12.77
N GLU A 134 -3.49 13.26 -13.85
CA GLU A 134 -3.65 13.74 -15.23
C GLU A 134 -4.80 13.03 -15.97
N ALA A 135 -5.45 12.06 -15.33
CA ALA A 135 -6.58 11.35 -15.90
C ALA A 135 -7.91 12.05 -15.57
N ASP A 136 -8.98 11.65 -16.24
CA ASP A 136 -10.34 12.07 -15.93
C ASP A 136 -10.80 11.50 -14.58
N PHE A 137 -10.37 12.13 -13.47
CA PHE A 137 -10.81 11.71 -12.14
C PHE A 137 -12.30 11.95 -11.90
N PRO A 138 -12.98 12.97 -12.43
CA PRO A 138 -14.42 13.12 -12.28
C PRO A 138 -15.22 11.92 -12.78
N GLY A 139 -14.82 11.33 -13.90
CA GLY A 139 -15.42 10.10 -14.40
C GLY A 139 -15.21 8.89 -13.47
N ILE A 140 -14.01 8.77 -12.89
CA ILE A 140 -13.70 7.73 -11.89
C ILE A 140 -14.56 7.95 -10.64
N VAL A 141 -14.61 9.19 -10.12
CA VAL A 141 -15.40 9.55 -8.94
C VAL A 141 -16.87 9.18 -9.13
N LYS A 142 -17.46 9.55 -10.27
CA LYS A 142 -18.85 9.24 -10.57
C LYS A 142 -19.18 7.74 -10.55
N ASN A 143 -18.25 6.91 -11.00
CA ASN A 143 -18.49 5.47 -11.17
C ASN A 143 -18.14 4.62 -9.94
N TYR A 144 -17.22 5.09 -9.09
CA TYR A 144 -16.63 4.26 -8.03
C TYR A 144 -16.75 4.84 -6.62
N PHE A 145 -17.33 6.04 -6.47
CA PHE A 145 -17.45 6.69 -5.17
C PHE A 145 -18.92 6.89 -4.77
N SER A 146 -19.19 6.76 -3.48
CA SER A 146 -20.52 7.03 -2.94
C SER A 146 -20.90 8.50 -3.12
N VAL A 147 -22.21 8.80 -3.08
CA VAL A 147 -22.72 10.17 -3.21
C VAL A 147 -22.09 11.13 -2.17
N LYS A 148 -21.88 10.63 -0.93
CA LYS A 148 -21.24 11.44 0.14
C LYS A 148 -19.78 11.76 -0.17
N GLU A 149 -19.04 10.78 -0.70
CA GLU A 149 -17.66 10.99 -1.11
C GLU A 149 -17.54 11.93 -2.31
N GLN A 150 -18.45 11.80 -3.29
CA GLN A 150 -18.54 12.73 -4.41
C GLN A 150 -18.77 14.16 -3.92
N GLN A 151 -19.71 14.36 -2.99
CA GLN A 151 -19.96 15.68 -2.38
C GLN A 151 -18.73 16.22 -1.65
N LEU A 152 -17.99 15.37 -0.94
CA LEU A 152 -16.75 15.76 -0.26
C LEU A 152 -15.65 16.15 -1.26
N ILE A 153 -15.46 15.37 -2.31
CA ILE A 153 -14.42 15.62 -3.32
C ILE A 153 -14.69 16.96 -4.02
N PHE A 154 -15.94 17.22 -4.38
CA PHE A 154 -16.35 18.43 -5.10
C PHE A 154 -16.87 19.55 -4.17
N SER A 155 -16.55 19.52 -2.87
CA SER A 155 -16.93 20.57 -1.90
C SER A 155 -16.15 21.88 -2.07
N THR A 156 -15.12 21.89 -2.89
CA THR A 156 -14.26 23.03 -3.21
C THR A 156 -14.23 23.25 -4.72
N ASP A 157 -14.03 24.49 -5.15
CA ASP A 157 -13.84 24.85 -6.57
C ASP A 157 -12.37 24.72 -7.00
N ASP A 158 -11.45 24.53 -6.05
CA ASP A 158 -10.02 24.35 -6.32
C ASP A 158 -9.75 22.92 -6.80
N THR A 159 -9.21 22.80 -8.01
CA THR A 159 -8.94 21.51 -8.65
C THR A 159 -7.87 20.71 -7.90
N ASP A 160 -6.86 21.33 -7.31
CA ASP A 160 -5.81 20.64 -6.59
C ASP A 160 -6.36 20.06 -5.28
N ASP A 161 -7.25 20.78 -4.59
CA ASP A 161 -7.96 20.27 -3.42
C ASP A 161 -8.93 19.14 -3.78
N GLN A 162 -9.64 19.23 -4.91
CA GLN A 162 -10.48 18.14 -5.41
C GLN A 162 -9.66 16.89 -5.69
N ILE A 163 -8.52 17.02 -6.37
CA ILE A 163 -7.59 15.90 -6.64
C ILE A 163 -7.06 15.30 -5.33
N ARG A 164 -6.70 16.15 -4.37
CA ARG A 164 -6.24 15.71 -3.06
C ARG A 164 -7.32 14.90 -2.32
N ASN A 165 -8.55 15.42 -2.25
CA ASN A 165 -9.67 14.73 -1.61
C ASN A 165 -9.97 13.39 -2.29
N PHE A 166 -9.94 13.36 -3.64
CA PHE A 166 -10.09 12.15 -4.43
C PHE A 166 -9.02 11.11 -4.09
N LEU A 167 -7.74 11.51 -4.15
CA LEU A 167 -6.62 10.60 -3.91
C LEU A 167 -6.59 10.07 -2.47
N GLU A 168 -7.00 10.89 -1.51
CA GLU A 168 -7.07 10.48 -0.11
C GLU A 168 -8.10 9.36 0.11
N ILE A 169 -9.28 9.49 -0.47
CA ILE A 169 -10.32 8.44 -0.40
C ILE A 169 -9.89 7.22 -1.22
N TRP A 170 -9.35 7.43 -2.41
CA TRP A 170 -8.87 6.37 -3.29
C TRP A 170 -7.81 5.51 -2.63
N THR A 171 -6.73 6.12 -2.12
CA THR A 171 -5.62 5.38 -1.50
C THR A 171 -6.05 4.63 -0.23
N ARG A 172 -7.00 5.15 0.54
CA ARG A 172 -7.59 4.44 1.69
C ARG A 172 -8.29 3.16 1.25
N LYS A 173 -9.13 3.24 0.21
CA LYS A 173 -9.85 2.09 -0.34
C LYS A 173 -8.87 1.05 -0.88
N GLU A 174 -7.91 1.47 -1.69
CA GLU A 174 -6.89 0.59 -2.26
C GLU A 174 -6.04 -0.08 -1.16
N ALA A 175 -5.61 0.67 -0.13
CA ALA A 175 -4.86 0.11 0.99
C ALA A 175 -5.68 -0.97 1.72
N LEU A 176 -6.98 -0.73 1.95
CA LEU A 176 -7.86 -1.72 2.54
C LEU A 176 -8.00 -2.97 1.66
N LEU A 177 -8.28 -2.80 0.36
CA LEU A 177 -8.43 -3.92 -0.57
C LEU A 177 -7.16 -4.76 -0.66
N LYS A 178 -5.99 -4.11 -0.65
CA LYS A 178 -4.69 -4.78 -0.59
C LYS A 178 -4.46 -5.49 0.75
N ALA A 179 -4.94 -4.91 1.86
CA ALA A 179 -4.89 -5.57 3.16
C ALA A 179 -5.67 -6.88 3.13
N ILE A 180 -6.92 -6.82 2.69
CA ILE A 180 -7.84 -7.95 2.64
C ILE A 180 -7.44 -8.96 1.54
N GLY A 181 -6.77 -8.51 0.48
CA GLY A 181 -6.31 -9.37 -0.62
C GLY A 181 -7.41 -9.75 -1.61
N ILE A 182 -8.41 -8.89 -1.82
CA ILE A 182 -9.53 -9.16 -2.74
C ILE A 182 -9.44 -8.38 -4.07
N GLY A 183 -8.49 -7.45 -4.18
CA GLY A 183 -8.37 -6.59 -5.37
C GLY A 183 -9.61 -5.74 -5.61
N LEU A 184 -9.77 -5.26 -6.85
CA LEU A 184 -10.90 -4.40 -7.28
C LEU A 184 -12.19 -5.17 -7.61
N SER A 185 -12.39 -6.37 -7.06
CA SER A 185 -13.58 -7.18 -7.32
C SER A 185 -14.83 -6.73 -6.56
N VAL A 186 -14.71 -5.65 -5.80
CA VAL A 186 -15.76 -5.13 -4.92
C VAL A 186 -16.24 -3.77 -5.39
N SER A 187 -17.53 -3.49 -5.17
CA SER A 187 -18.15 -2.20 -5.44
C SER A 187 -17.60 -1.15 -4.46
N LEU A 188 -16.71 -0.29 -4.95
CA LEU A 188 -15.97 0.69 -4.13
C LEU A 188 -16.87 1.77 -3.51
N ASP A 189 -18.01 2.06 -4.12
CA ASP A 189 -19.00 3.01 -3.63
C ASP A 189 -19.63 2.62 -2.29
N LYS A 190 -19.57 1.32 -1.94
CA LYS A 190 -20.06 0.78 -0.67
C LYS A 190 -19.02 0.83 0.46
N ILE A 191 -17.77 1.14 0.14
CA ILE A 191 -16.68 1.22 1.12
C ILE A 191 -16.47 2.70 1.47
N GLN A 192 -16.93 3.12 2.66
CA GLN A 192 -16.70 4.46 3.17
C GLN A 192 -15.69 4.40 4.33
N LEU A 193 -14.54 5.00 4.14
CA LEU A 193 -13.43 4.94 5.10
C LEU A 193 -13.09 6.34 5.61
N ILE A 194 -12.80 6.40 6.91
CA ILE A 194 -12.21 7.59 7.54
C ILE A 194 -10.78 7.31 7.97
N ASP A 195 -10.03 8.35 8.24
CA ASP A 195 -8.77 8.23 8.94
C ASP A 195 -9.03 7.77 10.39
N GLY A 196 -8.24 6.79 10.86
CA GLY A 196 -8.46 6.17 12.17
C GLY A 196 -9.10 4.79 12.10
N GLU A 197 -10.05 4.51 12.99
CA GLU A 197 -10.66 3.18 13.15
C GLU A 197 -11.90 3.01 12.27
N ASN A 198 -11.92 1.91 11.54
CA ASN A 198 -13.02 1.49 10.69
C ASN A 198 -13.38 0.03 11.00
N TYR A 199 -14.68 -0.28 11.05
CA TYR A 199 -15.18 -1.64 11.22
C TYR A 199 -15.69 -2.14 9.88
N ILE A 200 -15.17 -3.29 9.46
CA ILE A 200 -15.41 -3.84 8.13
C ILE A 200 -15.98 -5.23 8.25
N GLU A 201 -17.13 -5.44 7.66
CA GLU A 201 -17.77 -6.74 7.54
C GLU A 201 -17.81 -7.16 6.08
N ILE A 202 -17.29 -8.35 5.78
CA ILE A 202 -17.27 -8.89 4.43
C ILE A 202 -18.04 -10.20 4.43
N GLU A 203 -19.20 -10.19 3.74
CA GLU A 203 -19.96 -11.41 3.52
C GLU A 203 -19.13 -12.47 2.81
N ASN A 204 -19.23 -13.71 3.28
CA ASN A 204 -18.56 -14.90 2.74
C ASN A 204 -17.02 -14.96 2.95
N MET A 205 -16.42 -14.01 3.62
CA MET A 205 -15.09 -14.19 4.18
C MET A 205 -15.18 -14.48 5.68
N LYS A 206 -14.25 -15.28 6.23
CA LYS A 206 -14.15 -15.51 7.68
C LYS A 206 -13.78 -14.25 8.48
N ILE A 207 -13.84 -13.11 7.84
CA ILE A 207 -13.60 -11.78 8.41
C ILE A 207 -14.98 -11.25 8.82
N LYS A 208 -15.36 -11.51 10.08
CA LYS A 208 -16.55 -10.90 10.68
C LYS A 208 -16.11 -9.70 11.48
N SER A 209 -16.53 -8.50 11.07
CA SER A 209 -16.38 -7.25 11.83
C SER A 209 -14.94 -6.99 12.34
N ASP A 210 -13.95 -7.20 11.47
CA ASP A 210 -12.58 -6.87 11.83
C ASP A 210 -12.40 -5.36 11.86
N LYS A 211 -11.77 -4.91 12.93
CA LYS A 211 -11.41 -3.51 13.12
C LYS A 211 -10.18 -3.20 12.30
N PHE A 212 -10.30 -2.24 11.40
CA PHE A 212 -9.16 -1.73 10.63
C PHE A 212 -8.82 -0.30 11.04
N LYS A 213 -7.56 -0.06 11.32
CA LYS A 213 -7.02 1.29 11.43
C LYS A 213 -6.48 1.72 10.07
N ILE A 214 -6.95 2.89 9.61
CA ILE A 214 -6.47 3.52 8.38
C ILE A 214 -5.66 4.76 8.77
N LEU A 215 -4.56 4.98 8.09
CA LEU A 215 -3.72 6.17 8.25
C LEU A 215 -3.34 6.70 6.88
N SER A 216 -3.65 7.96 6.61
CA SER A 216 -3.24 8.67 5.40
C SER A 216 -2.16 9.69 5.72
N ILE A 217 -1.13 9.75 4.89
CA ILE A 217 0.06 10.58 5.12
C ILE A 217 0.48 11.24 3.81
N ILE A 218 0.73 12.55 3.87
CA ILE A 218 1.32 13.30 2.77
C ILE A 218 2.82 13.41 2.99
N LYS A 219 3.60 13.04 1.99
CA LYS A 219 5.06 13.17 1.95
C LYS A 219 5.50 13.81 0.64
N GLY A 220 5.82 15.12 0.68
CA GLY A 220 6.08 15.89 -0.52
C GLY A 220 4.87 15.88 -1.46
N MET A 221 5.09 15.44 -2.70
CA MET A 221 4.04 15.31 -3.72
C MET A 221 3.42 13.89 -3.76
N SER A 222 3.53 13.13 -2.68
CA SER A 222 2.98 11.78 -2.58
C SER A 222 1.95 11.69 -1.47
N LEU A 223 0.85 11.00 -1.72
CA LEU A 223 -0.14 10.60 -0.73
C LEU A 223 -0.06 9.10 -0.56
N LEU A 224 0.06 8.66 0.69
CA LEU A 224 0.23 7.27 1.06
C LEU A 224 -0.81 6.92 2.12
N SER A 225 -1.50 5.78 1.94
CA SER A 225 -2.43 5.25 2.94
C SER A 225 -2.03 3.83 3.35
N VAL A 226 -2.16 3.55 4.64
CA VAL A 226 -1.92 2.23 5.23
C VAL A 226 -3.17 1.77 5.96
N ALA A 227 -3.55 0.51 5.75
CA ALA A 227 -4.64 -0.16 6.45
C ALA A 227 -4.10 -1.36 7.23
N SER A 228 -4.50 -1.51 8.50
CA SER A 228 -4.15 -2.67 9.31
C SER A 228 -5.33 -3.13 10.16
N SER A 229 -5.50 -4.46 10.29
CA SER A 229 -6.54 -5.09 11.13
C SER A 229 -6.31 -4.93 12.62
N GLU A 230 -5.12 -4.51 13.02
CA GLU A 230 -4.75 -4.22 14.39
C GLU A 230 -4.28 -2.77 14.49
N GLY A 231 -4.39 -2.18 15.69
CA GLY A 231 -3.76 -0.91 15.96
C GLY A 231 -2.26 -0.98 15.65
N PHE A 232 -1.68 0.03 15.02
CA PHE A 232 -0.27 0.01 14.65
C PHE A 232 0.43 1.32 14.96
N ASN A 233 1.74 1.22 15.22
CA ASN A 233 2.67 2.33 15.23
C ASN A 233 3.42 2.37 13.91
N PRO A 234 3.19 3.37 13.06
CA PRO A 234 3.91 3.49 11.80
C PRO A 234 5.35 3.91 12.07
N LYS A 235 6.30 3.12 11.61
CA LYS A 235 7.73 3.46 11.62
C LYS A 235 8.19 3.69 10.20
N PHE A 236 8.41 4.94 9.84
CA PHE A 236 9.05 5.27 8.57
C PHE A 236 10.53 4.91 8.65
N LYS A 237 10.97 4.08 7.73
CA LYS A 237 12.34 3.57 7.65
C LYS A 237 13.06 4.16 6.46
N ASN A 238 14.33 4.46 6.65
CA ASN A 238 15.25 4.67 5.54
C ASN A 238 15.67 3.30 4.98
N PHE A 239 15.94 3.24 3.69
CA PHE A 239 16.43 2.03 3.05
C PHE A 239 17.82 1.66 3.56
N SER A 240 18.02 0.37 3.82
CA SER A 240 19.35 -0.17 4.11
C SER A 240 20.17 -0.14 2.82
N ILE A 241 21.15 0.76 2.77
CA ILE A 241 22.11 0.79 1.65
C ILE A 241 23.07 -0.35 1.87
N LEU A 242 22.97 -1.40 1.06
CA LEU A 242 24.04 -2.38 0.99
C LEU A 242 25.24 -1.71 0.32
N SER A 243 26.21 -1.27 1.13
CA SER A 243 27.50 -0.86 0.60
C SER A 243 28.06 -2.05 -0.18
N SER A 244 28.27 -1.85 -1.49
CA SER A 244 29.06 -2.75 -2.31
C SER A 244 30.45 -2.88 -1.65
N LYS A 245 30.71 -4.02 -1.00
CA LYS A 245 32.06 -4.44 -0.65
C LYS A 245 32.68 -5.12 -1.84
#